data_48c4c47701e1ebcfa2eda793ad601ac4
#
_entry.id   48c4c47701e1ebcfa2eda793ad601ac4
#
_cell.length_a   1.000
_cell.length_b   1.000
_cell.length_c   1.000
_cell.angle_alpha   90.00
_cell.angle_beta   90.00
_cell.angle_gamma   90.00
#
_symmetry.space_group_name_H-M   'P 1'
#
loop_
_entity.id
_entity.type
_entity.pdbx_description
1 polymer ?
#
loop_
_entity_poly.entity_id
_entity_poly.type
_entity_poly.pdbx_seq_one_letter_code
_entity_poly.pdbx_strand_id
1 'polypeptide(L)'
;MACALFEPVWCEQVDAVSDGWPWTRVIEACAHFSYSDWLATMYAWIEHPERNSSTILRGEVWCESEHENDSIQYRCIRRLLPRRVKMDRGMLQECVVYACGPEHGRVVYTTLRPSDAATEAPDPHKFASLSSRDLCASAADVPYYHPAVRGVAFHYIPTTPKATIRIDLSLFPTEPRPVSPTSRLGRTALSLLRMMHQHAYGHATSYVKRVHHDILVPRDEYQDLYLSLRTKHAHRLLETWAEVTDPKKHVFEDLGIAAWLILLWRDMFGSSHVPLGPAPRCADLWGQPSGGFVDLGCGIGLLVLIISLAGYRAHRLAARARQGGA
;
A
#
# COMPACT_ATOMS: atom_id res chain seq x y z
N MET A 1 13.29 0.79 -19.92
CA MET A 1 12.53 1.80 -20.68
C MET A 1 12.89 3.17 -20.13
N ALA A 2 13.34 4.11 -20.97
CA ALA A 2 13.50 5.50 -20.55
C ALA A 2 12.09 6.03 -20.23
N CYS A 3 11.83 6.38 -18.98
CA CYS A 3 10.63 7.11 -18.59
C CYS A 3 10.64 8.42 -19.40
N ALA A 4 9.48 8.83 -19.93
CA ALA A 4 9.36 10.17 -20.49
C ALA A 4 9.86 11.18 -19.46
N LEU A 5 10.55 12.19 -19.92
CA LEU A 5 11.23 13.17 -19.08
C LEU A 5 10.21 13.80 -18.10
N PHE A 6 10.37 13.53 -16.82
CA PHE A 6 9.56 14.12 -15.76
C PHE A 6 10.29 15.37 -15.24
N GLU A 7 9.80 16.52 -15.61
CA GLU A 7 10.34 17.82 -15.22
C GLU A 7 9.32 18.59 -14.40
N PRO A 8 9.34 18.45 -13.07
CA PRO A 8 8.41 19.16 -12.20
C PRO A 8 8.81 20.62 -12.03
N VAL A 9 7.83 21.50 -12.05
CA VAL A 9 7.97 22.94 -11.82
C VAL A 9 7.14 23.33 -10.61
N TRP A 10 7.76 24.04 -9.66
CA TRP A 10 7.06 24.61 -8.52
C TRP A 10 6.27 25.83 -8.98
N CYS A 11 4.97 25.83 -8.65
CA CYS A 11 4.08 26.93 -9.04
C CYS A 11 4.32 28.17 -8.17
N GLU A 12 4.05 29.36 -8.74
CA GLU A 12 3.73 30.52 -7.91
C GLU A 12 2.47 30.19 -7.10
N GLN A 13 2.61 30.27 -5.76
CA GLN A 13 1.57 29.81 -4.85
C GLN A 13 0.51 30.88 -4.73
N VAL A 14 -0.50 30.79 -5.60
CA VAL A 14 -1.69 31.64 -5.58
C VAL A 14 -2.84 30.81 -5.04
N ASP A 15 -3.47 31.33 -3.99
CA ASP A 15 -4.69 30.73 -3.46
C ASP A 15 -5.87 31.03 -4.40
N ALA A 16 -6.58 29.99 -4.79
CA ALA A 16 -7.84 30.09 -5.50
C ALA A 16 -8.96 29.49 -4.65
N VAL A 17 -10.10 30.13 -4.58
CA VAL A 17 -11.27 29.56 -3.88
C VAL A 17 -12.05 28.72 -4.87
N SER A 18 -12.20 27.45 -4.56
CA SER A 18 -13.05 26.49 -5.27
C SER A 18 -13.76 25.59 -4.26
N ASP A 19 -15.04 25.29 -4.52
CA ASP A 19 -15.88 24.47 -3.64
C ASP A 19 -15.95 24.99 -2.18
N GLY A 20 -15.87 26.32 -2.01
CA GLY A 20 -15.89 26.99 -0.71
C GLY A 20 -14.57 26.93 0.07
N TRP A 21 -13.50 26.40 -0.52
CA TRP A 21 -12.19 26.23 0.11
C TRP A 21 -11.07 26.97 -0.62
N PRO A 22 -10.08 27.50 0.11
CA PRO A 22 -8.84 27.98 -0.50
C PRO A 22 -7.96 26.80 -0.93
N TRP A 23 -7.56 26.84 -2.20
CA TRP A 23 -6.63 25.89 -2.80
C TRP A 23 -5.35 26.57 -3.21
N THR A 24 -4.23 26.09 -2.75
CA THR A 24 -2.89 26.59 -3.09
C THR A 24 -2.30 25.72 -4.18
N ARG A 25 -1.95 26.32 -5.32
CA ARG A 25 -1.20 25.64 -6.39
C ARG A 25 0.20 25.36 -5.87
N VAL A 26 0.68 24.12 -6.01
CA VAL A 26 1.97 23.73 -5.41
C VAL A 26 2.99 23.33 -6.46
N ILE A 27 2.65 22.38 -7.32
CA ILE A 27 3.61 21.79 -8.24
C ILE A 27 2.91 21.23 -9.47
N GLU A 28 3.54 21.36 -10.64
CA GLU A 28 3.02 20.86 -11.90
C GLU A 28 4.12 20.23 -12.77
N ALA A 29 3.72 19.49 -13.81
CA ALA A 29 4.62 18.91 -14.82
C ALA A 29 3.86 18.72 -16.13
N CYS A 30 4.60 18.65 -17.25
CA CYS A 30 4.02 18.27 -18.54
C CYS A 30 3.48 16.84 -18.49
N ALA A 31 2.29 16.62 -19.03
CA ALA A 31 1.73 15.29 -19.27
C ALA A 31 2.24 14.74 -20.62
N HIS A 32 2.69 13.48 -20.62
CA HIS A 32 3.12 12.74 -21.81
C HIS A 32 2.16 11.58 -22.10
N PHE A 33 0.88 11.76 -21.77
CA PHE A 33 -0.21 10.80 -21.86
C PHE A 33 -1.53 11.55 -22.03
N SER A 34 -2.57 10.83 -22.42
CA SER A 34 -3.90 11.39 -22.65
C SER A 34 -4.67 11.64 -21.35
N TYR A 35 -5.76 12.39 -21.48
CA TYR A 35 -6.73 12.58 -20.40
C TYR A 35 -7.30 11.24 -19.91
N SER A 36 -7.59 10.31 -20.82
CA SER A 36 -8.11 8.98 -20.47
C SER A 36 -7.12 8.15 -19.64
N ASP A 37 -5.82 8.23 -19.95
CA ASP A 37 -4.78 7.53 -19.18
C ASP A 37 -4.64 8.10 -17.76
N TRP A 38 -4.72 9.44 -17.64
CA TRP A 38 -4.74 10.12 -16.36
C TRP A 38 -5.98 9.72 -15.54
N LEU A 39 -7.15 9.77 -16.15
CA LEU A 39 -8.43 9.45 -15.49
C LEU A 39 -8.45 8.00 -14.99
N ALA A 40 -7.98 7.04 -15.83
CA ALA A 40 -7.83 5.64 -15.42
C ALA A 40 -6.89 5.48 -14.22
N THR A 41 -5.80 6.27 -14.16
CA THR A 41 -4.90 6.30 -13.01
C THR A 41 -5.61 6.82 -11.76
N MET A 42 -6.42 7.86 -11.87
CA MET A 42 -7.15 8.42 -10.74
C MET A 42 -8.18 7.45 -10.17
N TYR A 43 -8.96 6.78 -11.02
CA TYR A 43 -9.87 5.72 -10.58
C TYR A 43 -9.13 4.57 -9.90
N ALA A 44 -8.02 4.11 -10.49
CA ALA A 44 -7.18 3.09 -9.89
C ALA A 44 -6.61 3.51 -8.52
N TRP A 45 -6.35 4.80 -8.27
CA TRP A 45 -5.90 5.31 -6.98
C TRP A 45 -7.06 5.49 -5.97
N ILE A 46 -8.27 5.73 -6.46
CA ILE A 46 -9.45 5.74 -5.61
C ILE A 46 -9.71 4.32 -5.08
N GLU A 47 -9.69 3.33 -5.96
CA GLU A 47 -9.93 1.93 -5.61
C GLU A 47 -8.76 1.32 -4.81
N HIS A 48 -7.52 1.64 -5.19
CA HIS A 48 -6.28 1.07 -4.68
C HIS A 48 -5.30 2.14 -4.16
N PRO A 49 -5.58 2.79 -3.01
CA PRO A 49 -4.75 3.85 -2.47
C PRO A 49 -3.34 3.38 -2.05
N GLU A 50 -3.13 2.08 -1.84
CA GLU A 50 -1.82 1.50 -1.58
C GLU A 50 -0.85 1.63 -2.76
N ARG A 51 -1.34 1.94 -3.96
CA ARG A 51 -0.51 2.20 -5.14
C ARG A 51 0.25 3.51 -5.07
N ASN A 52 -0.28 4.49 -4.33
CA ASN A 52 0.36 5.80 -4.17
C ASN A 52 0.93 6.06 -2.77
N SER A 53 0.80 5.10 -1.85
CA SER A 53 1.34 5.21 -0.49
C SER A 53 1.74 3.86 0.07
N SER A 54 3.02 3.71 0.42
CA SER A 54 3.54 2.49 1.05
C SER A 54 3.06 2.27 2.48
N THR A 55 2.45 3.28 3.10
CA THR A 55 1.95 3.24 4.48
C THR A 55 0.48 2.88 4.59
N ILE A 56 -0.27 2.94 3.49
CA ILE A 56 -1.65 2.48 3.40
C ILE A 56 -1.66 0.99 3.05
N LEU A 57 -2.49 0.22 3.74
CA LEU A 57 -2.70 -1.21 3.47
C LEU A 57 -3.68 -1.40 2.32
N ARG A 58 -4.85 -0.74 2.41
CA ARG A 58 -5.92 -0.74 1.41
C ARG A 58 -6.92 0.38 1.67
N GLY A 59 -7.76 0.66 0.67
CA GLY A 59 -8.99 1.44 0.80
C GLY A 59 -10.21 0.53 0.82
N GLU A 60 -11.24 0.93 1.54
CA GLU A 60 -12.56 0.29 1.52
C GLU A 60 -13.58 1.35 1.14
N VAL A 61 -14.18 1.21 -0.04
CA VAL A 61 -15.26 2.11 -0.48
C VAL A 61 -16.51 1.74 0.31
N TRP A 62 -17.09 2.74 1.00
CA TRP A 62 -18.28 2.54 1.84
C TRP A 62 -19.55 2.94 1.12
N CYS A 63 -19.49 4.01 0.37
CA CYS A 63 -20.59 4.47 -0.46
C CYS A 63 -20.05 5.21 -1.68
N GLU A 64 -20.79 5.15 -2.77
CA GLU A 64 -20.43 5.79 -4.03
C GLU A 64 -21.65 6.26 -4.79
N SER A 65 -21.46 7.24 -5.65
CA SER A 65 -22.48 7.80 -6.53
C SER A 65 -21.83 8.17 -7.87
N GLU A 66 -22.49 7.88 -8.94
CA GLU A 66 -22.07 8.24 -10.30
C GLU A 66 -22.96 9.33 -10.86
N HIS A 67 -22.37 10.27 -11.57
CA HIS A 67 -23.08 11.32 -12.35
C HIS A 67 -24.11 12.10 -11.52
N GLU A 68 -23.70 12.61 -10.33
CA GLU A 68 -24.59 13.42 -9.48
C GLU A 68 -25.10 14.69 -10.21
N ASN A 69 -24.26 15.26 -11.10
CA ASN A 69 -24.60 16.39 -11.96
C ASN A 69 -23.60 16.50 -13.12
N ASP A 70 -23.77 17.50 -14.00
CA ASP A 70 -22.90 17.69 -15.19
C ASP A 70 -21.42 17.90 -14.87
N SER A 71 -21.09 18.30 -13.65
CA SER A 71 -19.72 18.56 -13.22
C SER A 71 -19.11 17.39 -12.43
N ILE A 72 -19.91 16.58 -11.74
CA ILE A 72 -19.44 15.48 -10.89
C ILE A 72 -19.71 14.15 -11.59
N GLN A 73 -18.66 13.52 -12.06
CA GLN A 73 -18.73 12.21 -12.71
C GLN A 73 -18.79 11.05 -11.73
N TYR A 74 -18.06 11.16 -10.62
CA TYR A 74 -18.01 10.13 -9.60
C TYR A 74 -17.71 10.74 -8.24
N ARG A 75 -18.30 10.19 -7.21
CA ARG A 75 -18.06 10.55 -5.82
C ARG A 75 -18.09 9.31 -4.96
N CYS A 76 -17.18 9.19 -4.02
CA CYS A 76 -17.23 8.13 -3.02
C CYS A 76 -16.69 8.59 -1.67
N ILE A 77 -17.12 7.89 -0.61
CA ILE A 77 -16.45 7.90 0.68
C ILE A 77 -15.77 6.57 0.85
N ARG A 78 -14.48 6.61 1.14
CA ARG A 78 -13.68 5.42 1.43
C ARG A 78 -13.02 5.51 2.79
N ARG A 79 -12.79 4.36 3.40
CA ARG A 79 -11.98 4.21 4.60
C ARG A 79 -10.57 3.81 4.19
N LEU A 80 -9.58 4.57 4.62
CA LEU A 80 -8.17 4.22 4.47
C LEU A 80 -7.72 3.42 5.69
N LEU A 81 -7.18 2.24 5.46
CA LEU A 81 -6.62 1.38 6.49
C LEU A 81 -5.09 1.44 6.44
N PRO A 82 -4.43 1.77 7.57
CA PRO A 82 -2.98 1.82 7.64
C PRO A 82 -2.38 0.41 7.71
N ARG A 83 -1.12 0.26 7.26
CA ARG A 83 -0.37 -1.00 7.45
C ARG A 83 -0.08 -1.31 8.91
N ARG A 84 0.02 -0.29 9.76
CA ARG A 84 0.29 -0.42 11.19
C ARG A 84 -0.99 -0.21 12.00
N VAL A 85 -1.95 -1.11 11.84
CA VAL A 85 -3.30 -1.01 12.49
C VAL A 85 -3.25 -0.84 14.00
N LYS A 86 -2.17 -1.28 14.67
CA LYS A 86 -1.99 -1.13 16.13
C LYS A 86 -1.44 0.25 16.54
N MET A 87 -0.84 0.98 15.60
CA MET A 87 -0.17 2.26 15.85
C MET A 87 -0.96 3.44 15.27
N ASP A 88 -1.63 3.21 14.15
CA ASP A 88 -2.31 4.24 13.39
C ASP A 88 -3.79 3.90 13.27
N ARG A 89 -4.64 4.89 13.47
CA ARG A 89 -6.09 4.74 13.27
C ARG A 89 -6.47 4.86 11.79
N GLY A 90 -7.59 4.24 11.39
CA GLY A 90 -8.17 4.43 10.07
C GLY A 90 -8.67 5.86 9.88
N MET A 91 -8.84 6.28 8.63
CA MET A 91 -9.34 7.61 8.27
C MET A 91 -10.38 7.49 7.17
N LEU A 92 -11.44 8.28 7.26
CA LEU A 92 -12.37 8.45 6.15
C LEU A 92 -11.89 9.53 5.20
N GLN A 93 -12.10 9.31 3.92
CA GLN A 93 -11.74 10.23 2.85
C GLN A 93 -12.86 10.29 1.82
N GLU A 94 -13.29 11.49 1.49
CA GLU A 94 -14.15 11.71 0.34
C GLU A 94 -13.29 11.87 -0.91
N CYS A 95 -13.68 11.21 -2.00
CA CYS A 95 -13.06 11.33 -3.31
C CYS A 95 -14.10 11.79 -4.32
N VAL A 96 -13.82 12.87 -5.03
CA VAL A 96 -14.72 13.43 -6.05
C VAL A 96 -13.97 13.61 -7.35
N VAL A 97 -14.56 13.10 -8.44
CA VAL A 97 -14.05 13.26 -9.81
C VAL A 97 -14.92 14.28 -10.53
N TYR A 98 -14.30 15.39 -10.90
CA TYR A 98 -14.95 16.49 -11.63
C TYR A 98 -14.57 16.48 -13.12
N ALA A 99 -15.55 16.66 -13.99
CA ALA A 99 -15.35 17.06 -15.36
C ALA A 99 -15.35 18.59 -15.43
N CYS A 100 -14.21 19.18 -15.77
CA CYS A 100 -14.07 20.63 -15.86
C CYS A 100 -14.20 21.16 -17.30
N GLY A 101 -14.39 20.27 -18.27
CA GLY A 101 -14.50 20.54 -19.70
C GLY A 101 -13.96 19.41 -20.56
N PRO A 102 -13.91 19.57 -21.88
CA PRO A 102 -13.30 18.57 -22.77
C PRO A 102 -11.84 18.33 -22.39
N GLU A 103 -11.51 17.08 -22.10
CA GLU A 103 -10.15 16.67 -21.68
C GLU A 103 -9.56 17.47 -20.52
N HIS A 104 -10.43 18.05 -19.67
CA HIS A 104 -10.02 18.76 -18.47
C HIS A 104 -10.68 18.13 -17.25
N GLY A 105 -9.89 17.62 -16.34
CA GLY A 105 -10.37 16.93 -15.13
C GLY A 105 -9.69 17.39 -13.86
N ARG A 106 -10.44 17.24 -12.77
CA ARG A 106 -9.97 17.47 -11.41
C ARG A 106 -10.45 16.34 -10.51
N VAL A 107 -9.57 15.76 -9.73
CA VAL A 107 -9.92 14.78 -8.71
C VAL A 107 -9.52 15.33 -7.34
N VAL A 108 -10.47 15.34 -6.42
CA VAL A 108 -10.29 15.92 -5.09
C VAL A 108 -10.41 14.84 -4.04
N TYR A 109 -9.44 14.77 -3.15
CA TYR A 109 -9.47 13.95 -1.95
C TYR A 109 -9.60 14.87 -0.73
N THR A 110 -10.70 14.75 0.01
CA THR A 110 -10.97 15.54 1.22
C THR A 110 -10.85 14.66 2.45
N THR A 111 -10.12 15.13 3.46
CA THR A 111 -9.94 14.41 4.72
C THR A 111 -11.16 14.59 5.63
N LEU A 112 -11.79 13.48 6.02
CA LEU A 112 -12.90 13.46 6.94
C LEU A 112 -12.42 13.10 8.35
N ARG A 113 -13.16 13.52 9.38
CA ARG A 113 -12.86 13.18 10.75
C ARG A 113 -12.81 11.67 10.93
N PRO A 114 -11.81 11.15 11.66
CA PRO A 114 -11.85 9.76 12.07
C PRO A 114 -13.10 9.53 12.91
N SER A 115 -13.91 8.58 12.54
CA SER A 115 -14.99 8.10 13.38
C SER A 115 -14.43 7.03 14.30
N ASP A 116 -14.41 7.26 15.61
CA ASP A 116 -14.03 6.24 16.60
C ASP A 116 -15.06 5.08 16.63
N ALA A 117 -16.25 5.31 16.07
CA ALA A 117 -17.32 4.33 15.85
C ALA A 117 -17.21 3.60 14.50
N ALA A 118 -16.04 3.53 13.92
CA ALA A 118 -15.81 3.02 12.55
C ALA A 118 -15.93 1.49 12.41
N THR A 119 -16.85 0.86 13.11
CA THR A 119 -17.31 -0.51 12.90
C THR A 119 -18.53 -0.60 11.98
N GLU A 120 -19.26 0.50 11.76
CA GLU A 120 -20.43 0.51 10.89
C GLU A 120 -20.19 1.44 9.70
N ALA A 121 -20.45 0.93 8.49
CA ALA A 121 -20.48 1.75 7.29
C ALA A 121 -21.53 2.86 7.47
N PRO A 122 -21.24 4.12 7.08
CA PRO A 122 -22.25 5.16 7.07
C PRO A 122 -23.41 4.75 6.18
N ASP A 123 -24.62 5.15 6.57
CA ASP A 123 -25.83 4.95 5.78
C ASP A 123 -25.58 5.49 4.35
N PRO A 124 -25.75 4.67 3.30
CA PRO A 124 -25.57 5.10 1.91
C PRO A 124 -26.38 6.33 1.54
N HIS A 125 -27.49 6.59 2.22
CA HIS A 125 -28.33 7.77 2.03
C HIS A 125 -27.78 9.05 2.69
N LYS A 126 -26.70 8.96 3.47
CA LYS A 126 -26.07 10.10 4.15
C LYS A 126 -25.05 10.87 3.29
N PHE A 127 -24.83 10.52 2.04
CA PHE A 127 -23.99 11.33 1.13
C PHE A 127 -24.40 12.80 1.11
N ALA A 128 -25.70 13.06 1.08
CA ALA A 128 -26.24 14.42 1.06
C ALA A 128 -26.07 15.19 2.38
N SER A 129 -25.59 14.57 3.44
CA SER A 129 -25.50 15.15 4.78
C SER A 129 -24.07 15.30 5.33
N LEU A 130 -23.02 15.09 4.51
CA LEU A 130 -21.67 15.46 4.92
C LEU A 130 -21.61 16.96 5.13
N SER A 131 -21.57 17.35 6.38
CA SER A 131 -21.49 18.73 6.81
C SER A 131 -20.04 19.13 7.05
N SER A 132 -19.80 20.43 7.17
CA SER A 132 -18.48 20.95 7.58
C SER A 132 -18.00 20.36 8.93
N ARG A 133 -18.90 19.75 9.72
CA ARG A 133 -18.58 19.06 10.98
C ARG A 133 -17.87 17.72 10.78
N ASP A 134 -18.00 17.11 9.62
CA ASP A 134 -17.40 15.82 9.29
C ASP A 134 -15.97 15.95 8.78
N LEU A 135 -15.51 17.17 8.53
CA LEU A 135 -14.17 17.47 8.06
C LEU A 135 -13.15 17.50 9.21
N CYS A 136 -11.91 17.12 8.93
CA CYS A 136 -10.81 17.33 9.87
C CYS A 136 -10.68 18.83 10.19
N ALA A 137 -10.64 19.16 11.47
CA ALA A 137 -10.54 20.55 11.92
C ALA A 137 -9.10 21.08 11.89
N SER A 138 -8.12 20.19 12.12
CA SER A 138 -6.71 20.55 12.24
C SER A 138 -5.79 19.48 11.66
N ALA A 139 -4.53 19.84 11.44
CA ALA A 139 -3.48 18.91 11.03
C ALA A 139 -3.26 17.76 12.02
N ALA A 140 -3.55 17.97 13.32
CA ALA A 140 -3.41 16.96 14.36
C ALA A 140 -4.46 15.83 14.26
N ASP A 141 -5.58 16.11 13.59
CA ASP A 141 -6.64 15.11 13.37
C ASP A 141 -6.29 14.16 12.22
N VAL A 142 -5.34 14.54 11.37
CA VAL A 142 -4.92 13.75 10.20
C VAL A 142 -3.88 12.71 10.62
N PRO A 143 -4.10 11.40 10.34
CA PRO A 143 -3.11 10.37 10.65
C PRO A 143 -1.77 10.60 9.95
N TYR A 144 -0.69 10.15 10.57
CA TYR A 144 0.68 10.35 10.07
C TYR A 144 0.89 9.84 8.63
N TYR A 145 0.19 8.80 8.21
CA TYR A 145 0.33 8.22 6.86
C TYR A 145 -0.33 9.03 5.75
N HIS A 146 -1.08 10.07 6.08
CA HIS A 146 -1.70 10.99 5.13
C HIS A 146 -1.02 12.37 5.21
N PRO A 147 -0.93 13.15 4.11
CA PRO A 147 -0.49 14.53 4.21
C PRO A 147 -1.42 15.33 5.12
N ALA A 148 -0.83 16.17 5.99
CA ALA A 148 -1.57 17.01 6.94
C ALA A 148 -2.21 18.20 6.23
N VAL A 149 -3.25 17.95 5.43
CA VAL A 149 -4.02 18.92 4.65
C VAL A 149 -5.51 18.62 4.73
N ARG A 150 -6.35 19.63 4.47
CA ARG A 150 -7.80 19.45 4.33
C ARG A 150 -8.15 18.66 3.08
N GLY A 151 -7.41 18.90 2.00
CA GLY A 151 -7.62 18.20 0.76
C GLY A 151 -6.43 18.25 -0.18
N VAL A 152 -6.41 17.31 -1.11
CA VAL A 152 -5.46 17.23 -2.23
C VAL A 152 -6.27 17.21 -3.51
N ALA A 153 -5.95 18.09 -4.44
CA ALA A 153 -6.55 18.10 -5.77
C ALA A 153 -5.50 17.75 -6.83
N PHE A 154 -5.86 16.80 -7.67
CA PHE A 154 -5.11 16.36 -8.83
C PHE A 154 -5.79 16.91 -10.08
N HIS A 155 -5.03 17.56 -10.95
CA HIS A 155 -5.55 18.16 -12.17
C HIS A 155 -4.90 17.58 -13.40
N TYR A 156 -5.70 17.43 -14.45
CA TYR A 156 -5.26 17.34 -15.83
C TYR A 156 -5.81 18.54 -16.60
N ILE A 157 -4.92 19.35 -17.13
CA ILE A 157 -5.26 20.65 -17.77
C ILE A 157 -4.77 20.59 -19.21
N PRO A 158 -5.68 20.72 -20.19
CA PRO A 158 -5.28 20.80 -21.59
C PRO A 158 -4.57 22.13 -21.83
N THR A 159 -3.29 22.07 -22.16
CA THR A 159 -2.44 23.21 -22.51
C THR A 159 -1.68 22.93 -23.81
N THR A 160 -1.34 23.98 -24.56
CA THR A 160 -0.57 23.87 -25.80
C THR A 160 0.90 24.23 -25.50
N PRO A 161 1.90 23.46 -25.94
CA PRO A 161 1.80 22.30 -26.85
C PRO A 161 1.51 20.95 -26.18
N LYS A 162 1.54 20.86 -24.87
CA LYS A 162 1.30 19.61 -24.11
C LYS A 162 0.42 19.91 -22.91
N ALA A 163 -0.43 18.96 -22.56
CA ALA A 163 -1.23 19.03 -21.34
C ALA A 163 -0.34 19.09 -20.08
N THR A 164 -0.89 19.62 -19.01
CA THR A 164 -0.21 19.77 -17.72
C THR A 164 -0.95 18.99 -16.63
N ILE A 165 -0.21 18.26 -15.82
CA ILE A 165 -0.70 17.68 -14.58
C ILE A 165 -0.25 18.55 -13.41
N ARG A 166 -1.14 18.78 -12.43
CA ARG A 166 -0.85 19.67 -11.29
C ARG A 166 -1.44 19.14 -10.00
N ILE A 167 -0.77 19.45 -8.89
CA ILE A 167 -1.26 19.21 -7.54
C ILE A 167 -1.51 20.55 -6.85
N ASP A 168 -2.74 20.69 -6.35
CA ASP A 168 -3.15 21.78 -5.47
C ASP A 168 -3.46 21.21 -4.08
N LEU A 169 -3.14 21.96 -3.03
CA LEU A 169 -3.40 21.58 -1.64
C LEU A 169 -4.35 22.58 -0.97
N SER A 170 -5.33 22.07 -0.25
CA SER A 170 -6.11 22.87 0.70
C SER A 170 -5.49 22.76 2.08
N LEU A 171 -4.75 23.80 2.50
CA LEU A 171 -3.95 23.80 3.72
C LEU A 171 -4.80 24.13 4.95
N PHE A 172 -4.43 23.60 6.11
CA PHE A 172 -4.95 24.11 7.38
C PHE A 172 -4.42 25.54 7.65
N PRO A 173 -5.16 26.36 8.40
CA PRO A 173 -4.75 27.75 8.69
C PRO A 173 -3.38 27.86 9.39
N THR A 174 -2.99 26.81 10.12
CA THR A 174 -1.73 26.75 10.90
C THR A 174 -0.54 26.32 10.05
N GLU A 175 -0.76 25.85 8.83
CA GLU A 175 0.33 25.38 7.97
C GLU A 175 1.12 26.56 7.38
N PRO A 176 2.47 26.46 7.34
CA PRO A 176 3.30 27.51 6.79
C PRO A 176 3.04 27.69 5.29
N ARG A 177 3.00 28.97 4.86
CA ARG A 177 2.89 29.38 3.48
C ARG A 177 4.07 30.27 3.10
N PRO A 178 4.65 30.13 1.92
CA PRO A 178 4.39 29.09 0.89
C PRO A 178 4.85 27.69 1.29
N VAL A 179 4.30 26.66 0.65
CA VAL A 179 4.73 25.27 0.84
C VAL A 179 6.16 25.11 0.33
N SER A 180 7.12 24.97 1.23
CA SER A 180 8.53 24.81 0.86
C SER A 180 8.77 23.46 0.16
N PRO A 181 9.56 23.41 -0.95
CA PRO A 181 9.98 22.17 -1.61
C PRO A 181 10.64 21.16 -0.67
N THR A 182 11.35 21.64 0.36
CA THR A 182 12.06 20.80 1.33
C THR A 182 11.19 20.38 2.51
N SER A 183 10.00 20.97 2.67
CA SER A 183 9.03 20.58 3.70
C SER A 183 8.50 19.17 3.47
N ARG A 184 7.89 18.58 4.51
CA ARG A 184 7.21 17.28 4.38
C ARG A 184 6.10 17.34 3.32
N LEU A 185 5.28 18.40 3.33
CA LEU A 185 4.20 18.57 2.35
C LEU A 185 4.74 18.73 0.92
N GLY A 186 5.79 19.54 0.73
CA GLY A 186 6.43 19.70 -0.58
C GLY A 186 6.96 18.39 -1.12
N ARG A 187 7.71 17.63 -0.32
CA ARG A 187 8.20 16.31 -0.73
C ARG A 187 7.08 15.34 -1.06
N THR A 188 5.97 15.39 -0.31
CA THR A 188 4.80 14.55 -0.57
C THR A 188 4.13 14.94 -1.88
N ALA A 189 3.93 16.24 -2.15
CA ALA A 189 3.36 16.73 -3.40
C ALA A 189 4.22 16.31 -4.60
N LEU A 190 5.55 16.48 -4.52
CA LEU A 190 6.49 16.03 -5.56
C LEU A 190 6.41 14.51 -5.78
N SER A 191 6.33 13.72 -4.71
CA SER A 191 6.20 12.26 -4.80
C SER A 191 4.90 11.84 -5.47
N LEU A 192 3.77 12.45 -5.08
CA LEU A 192 2.46 12.18 -5.67
C LEU A 192 2.42 12.57 -7.16
N LEU A 193 2.96 13.75 -7.52
CA LEU A 193 3.02 14.18 -8.92
C LEU A 193 3.86 13.20 -9.77
N ARG A 194 5.01 12.76 -9.25
CA ARG A 194 5.88 11.78 -9.92
C ARG A 194 5.18 10.46 -10.13
N MET A 195 4.52 9.92 -9.09
CA MET A 195 3.77 8.67 -9.19
C MET A 195 2.60 8.77 -10.14
N MET A 196 1.86 9.89 -10.13
CA MET A 196 0.79 10.17 -11.08
C MET A 196 1.31 10.14 -12.51
N HIS A 197 2.41 10.84 -12.78
CA HIS A 197 3.06 10.84 -14.09
C HIS A 197 3.50 9.43 -14.51
N GLN A 198 4.16 8.68 -13.62
CA GLN A 198 4.64 7.32 -13.92
C GLN A 198 3.50 6.34 -14.20
N HIS A 199 2.43 6.38 -13.40
CA HIS A 199 1.30 5.45 -13.56
C HIS A 199 0.51 5.76 -14.83
N ALA A 200 0.20 7.04 -15.09
CA ALA A 200 -0.53 7.44 -16.29
C ALA A 200 0.30 7.18 -17.58
N TYR A 201 1.61 7.42 -17.54
CA TYR A 201 2.50 7.04 -18.63
C TYR A 201 2.58 5.52 -18.82
N GLY A 202 2.50 4.77 -17.73
CA GLY A 202 2.37 3.31 -17.77
C GLY A 202 1.11 2.85 -18.50
N HIS A 203 -0.04 3.50 -18.25
CA HIS A 203 -1.27 3.24 -19.00
C HIS A 203 -1.11 3.56 -20.49
N ALA A 204 -0.61 4.73 -20.84
CA ALA A 204 -0.38 5.15 -22.23
C ALA A 204 0.53 4.21 -23.02
N THR A 205 1.49 3.57 -22.34
CA THR A 205 2.46 2.66 -22.96
C THR A 205 2.09 1.19 -22.80
N SER A 206 0.90 0.89 -22.27
CA SER A 206 0.46 -0.48 -21.96
C SER A 206 1.51 -1.25 -21.14
N TYR A 207 2.16 -0.55 -20.20
CA TYR A 207 3.20 -1.13 -19.37
C TYR A 207 2.63 -2.19 -18.42
N VAL A 208 2.99 -3.44 -18.63
CA VAL A 208 2.71 -4.52 -17.70
C VAL A 208 3.94 -4.76 -16.84
N LYS A 209 3.80 -4.58 -15.53
CA LYS A 209 4.86 -4.90 -14.58
C LYS A 209 5.15 -6.41 -14.68
N ARG A 210 6.27 -6.76 -15.29
CA ARG A 210 6.75 -8.14 -15.32
C ARG A 210 7.30 -8.49 -13.94
N VAL A 211 6.43 -8.80 -13.02
CA VAL A 211 6.82 -9.46 -11.76
C VAL A 211 6.76 -10.94 -12.07
N HIS A 212 7.91 -11.59 -12.10
CA HIS A 212 7.94 -13.04 -12.03
C HIS A 212 7.49 -13.43 -10.62
N HIS A 213 6.19 -13.63 -10.46
CA HIS A 213 5.71 -14.32 -9.27
C HIS A 213 6.25 -15.74 -9.31
N ASP A 214 6.51 -16.30 -8.14
CA ASP A 214 6.78 -17.70 -8.02
C ASP A 214 5.59 -18.48 -8.64
N ILE A 215 5.89 -19.23 -9.70
CA ILE A 215 4.92 -20.08 -10.39
C ILE A 215 4.87 -21.48 -9.80
N LEU A 216 5.84 -21.83 -8.94
CA LEU A 216 5.94 -23.15 -8.32
C LEU A 216 5.05 -23.26 -7.09
N VAL A 217 4.94 -22.17 -6.31
CA VAL A 217 4.14 -22.14 -5.08
C VAL A 217 3.03 -21.10 -5.23
N PRO A 218 1.74 -21.50 -5.25
CA PRO A 218 0.60 -20.59 -5.31
C PRO A 218 0.63 -19.60 -4.14
N ARG A 219 0.37 -18.34 -4.46
CA ARG A 219 0.51 -17.23 -3.49
C ARG A 219 -0.48 -17.33 -2.32
N ASP A 220 -1.71 -17.73 -2.58
CA ASP A 220 -2.76 -17.92 -1.59
C ASP A 220 -2.40 -19.03 -0.60
N GLU A 221 -1.99 -20.19 -1.09
CA GLU A 221 -1.55 -21.32 -0.27
C GLU A 221 -0.32 -20.95 0.57
N TYR A 222 0.63 -20.20 -0.02
CA TYR A 222 1.78 -19.68 0.72
C TYR A 222 1.37 -18.77 1.86
N GLN A 223 0.42 -17.84 1.61
CA GLN A 223 -0.07 -16.94 2.64
C GLN A 223 -0.77 -17.67 3.78
N ASP A 224 -1.60 -18.65 3.45
CA ASP A 224 -2.33 -19.45 4.43
C ASP A 224 -1.39 -20.27 5.31
N LEU A 225 -0.43 -20.95 4.72
CA LEU A 225 0.56 -21.72 5.47
C LEU A 225 1.47 -20.82 6.31
N TYR A 226 1.94 -19.68 5.74
CA TYR A 226 2.72 -18.71 6.49
C TYR A 226 1.96 -18.18 7.71
N LEU A 227 0.68 -17.81 7.56
CA LEU A 227 -0.16 -17.34 8.67
C LEU A 227 -0.34 -18.42 9.73
N SER A 228 -0.53 -19.67 9.31
CA SER A 228 -0.64 -20.83 10.23
C SER A 228 0.64 -21.02 11.04
N LEU A 229 1.80 -21.07 10.37
CA LEU A 229 3.10 -21.22 11.04
C LEU A 229 3.40 -20.04 11.97
N ARG A 230 3.10 -18.83 11.52
CA ARG A 230 3.27 -17.60 12.30
C ARG A 230 2.42 -17.63 13.57
N THR A 231 1.14 -17.96 13.46
CA THR A 231 0.25 -18.03 14.61
C THR A 231 0.71 -19.06 15.62
N LYS A 232 1.20 -20.20 15.13
CA LYS A 232 1.60 -21.32 15.97
C LYS A 232 2.96 -21.13 16.64
N HIS A 233 3.93 -20.50 15.97
CA HIS A 233 5.33 -20.52 16.41
C HIS A 233 5.92 -19.14 16.72
N ALA A 234 5.44 -18.05 16.11
CA ALA A 234 6.13 -16.77 16.19
C ALA A 234 6.27 -16.24 17.62
N HIS A 235 5.21 -16.32 18.43
CA HIS A 235 5.22 -15.81 19.81
C HIS A 235 6.30 -16.49 20.63
N ARG A 236 6.32 -17.82 20.63
CA ARG A 236 7.32 -18.61 21.36
C ARG A 236 8.73 -18.32 20.87
N LEU A 237 8.95 -18.24 19.56
CA LEU A 237 10.28 -18.00 19.00
C LEU A 237 10.81 -16.60 19.34
N LEU A 238 9.93 -15.60 19.42
CA LEU A 238 10.29 -14.25 19.84
C LEU A 238 10.63 -14.16 21.33
N GLU A 239 9.88 -14.87 22.18
CA GLU A 239 10.11 -14.88 23.64
C GLU A 239 11.37 -15.65 24.03
N THR A 240 11.69 -16.70 23.30
CA THR A 240 12.88 -17.54 23.58
C THR A 240 14.12 -17.11 22.81
N TRP A 241 14.10 -15.91 22.22
CA TRP A 241 15.23 -15.39 21.44
C TRP A 241 16.44 -15.11 22.35
N ALA A 242 17.57 -15.75 22.07
CA ALA A 242 18.78 -15.63 22.89
C ALA A 242 19.91 -14.83 22.21
N GLU A 243 19.70 -14.41 20.95
CA GLU A 243 20.73 -13.75 20.15
C GLU A 243 20.67 -12.22 20.25
N VAL A 244 21.76 -11.55 19.91
CA VAL A 244 21.87 -10.08 19.93
C VAL A 244 21.13 -9.41 18.74
N THR A 245 20.79 -10.20 17.72
CA THR A 245 20.13 -9.72 16.50
C THR A 245 18.63 -9.46 16.68
N ASP A 246 18.00 -8.67 15.78
CA ASP A 246 16.57 -8.37 15.84
C ASP A 246 15.73 -9.65 15.61
N PRO A 247 15.04 -10.16 16.65
CA PRO A 247 14.27 -11.38 16.54
C PRO A 247 13.12 -11.28 15.54
N LYS A 248 12.50 -10.10 15.41
CA LYS A 248 11.35 -9.94 14.53
C LYS A 248 11.73 -10.13 13.07
N LYS A 249 12.90 -9.63 12.67
CA LYS A 249 13.39 -9.79 11.31
C LYS A 249 13.61 -11.27 11.00
N HIS A 250 14.41 -11.95 11.81
CA HIS A 250 14.79 -13.34 11.55
C HIS A 250 13.64 -14.34 11.69
N VAL A 251 12.81 -14.21 12.73
CA VAL A 251 11.69 -15.15 12.95
C VAL A 251 10.69 -15.10 11.80
N PHE A 252 10.31 -13.90 11.33
CA PHE A 252 9.32 -13.80 10.26
C PHE A 252 9.91 -14.15 8.89
N GLU A 253 11.19 -13.91 8.65
CA GLU A 253 11.90 -14.32 7.44
C GLU A 253 11.97 -15.84 7.34
N ASP A 254 12.44 -16.51 8.39
CA ASP A 254 12.59 -17.98 8.41
C ASP A 254 11.24 -18.72 8.39
N LEU A 255 10.19 -18.16 9.02
CA LEU A 255 8.84 -18.69 8.89
C LEU A 255 8.33 -18.59 7.44
N GLY A 256 8.67 -17.52 6.72
CA GLY A 256 8.35 -17.37 5.30
C GLY A 256 9.09 -18.38 4.43
N ILE A 257 10.39 -18.55 4.66
CA ILE A 257 11.20 -19.55 3.93
C ILE A 257 10.67 -20.97 4.21
N ALA A 258 10.36 -21.29 5.46
CA ALA A 258 9.80 -22.59 5.82
C ALA A 258 8.47 -22.87 5.13
N ALA A 259 7.55 -21.89 5.10
CA ALA A 259 6.27 -22.03 4.41
C ALA A 259 6.44 -22.32 2.93
N TRP A 260 7.36 -21.63 2.27
CA TRP A 260 7.65 -21.83 0.86
C TRP A 260 8.25 -23.22 0.59
N LEU A 261 9.25 -23.63 1.38
CA LEU A 261 9.90 -24.94 1.25
C LEU A 261 8.92 -26.11 1.47
N ILE A 262 8.06 -26.00 2.48
CA ILE A 262 7.04 -27.01 2.79
C ILE A 262 6.09 -27.20 1.62
N LEU A 263 5.59 -26.14 1.01
CA LEU A 263 4.72 -26.22 -0.15
C LEU A 263 5.44 -26.77 -1.38
N LEU A 264 6.67 -26.33 -1.64
CA LEU A 264 7.50 -26.86 -2.69
C LEU A 264 7.71 -28.38 -2.53
N TRP A 265 8.02 -28.84 -1.32
CA TRP A 265 8.21 -30.27 -1.05
C TRP A 265 6.92 -31.06 -1.15
N ARG A 266 5.79 -30.50 -0.74
CA ARG A 266 4.47 -31.10 -0.99
C ARG A 266 4.28 -31.42 -2.47
N ASP A 267 4.57 -30.45 -3.32
CA ASP A 267 4.33 -30.59 -4.76
C ASP A 267 5.38 -31.50 -5.46
N MET A 268 6.61 -31.50 -4.94
CA MET A 268 7.69 -32.33 -5.49
C MET A 268 7.68 -33.79 -5.01
N PHE A 269 7.26 -34.03 -3.78
CA PHE A 269 7.40 -35.35 -3.10
C PHE A 269 6.09 -35.89 -2.56
N GLY A 270 4.98 -35.11 -2.65
CA GLY A 270 3.66 -35.54 -2.21
C GLY A 270 3.11 -36.66 -3.09
N SER A 271 2.45 -37.65 -2.49
CA SER A 271 1.64 -38.60 -3.22
C SER A 271 0.30 -37.97 -3.64
N SER A 272 -0.20 -38.39 -4.81
CA SER A 272 -1.39 -37.80 -5.49
C SER A 272 -2.74 -37.90 -4.77
N HIS A 273 -2.77 -38.33 -3.52
CA HIS A 273 -3.99 -38.59 -2.73
C HIS A 273 -3.93 -37.98 -1.32
N VAL A 274 -3.70 -36.65 -1.22
CA VAL A 274 -3.86 -35.99 0.08
C VAL A 274 -5.23 -35.30 0.13
N PRO A 275 -6.10 -35.60 1.13
CA PRO A 275 -7.36 -34.90 1.29
C PRO A 275 -7.12 -33.42 1.56
N LEU A 276 -7.85 -32.55 0.87
CA LEU A 276 -7.97 -31.12 1.17
C LEU A 276 -8.66 -30.97 2.55
N GLY A 277 -7.86 -30.82 3.60
CA GLY A 277 -8.30 -30.61 4.95
C GLY A 277 -7.40 -29.60 5.67
N PRO A 278 -7.75 -29.11 6.87
CA PRO A 278 -6.92 -28.19 7.64
C PRO A 278 -5.53 -28.82 7.83
N ALA A 279 -4.49 -28.05 7.58
CA ALA A 279 -3.09 -28.44 7.48
C ALA A 279 -2.68 -29.53 8.49
N PRO A 280 -2.35 -30.73 8.02
CA PRO A 280 -2.00 -31.83 8.90
C PRO A 280 -0.68 -31.55 9.61
N ARG A 281 -0.51 -32.09 10.79
CA ARG A 281 0.68 -31.88 11.64
C ARG A 281 1.93 -32.55 11.12
N CYS A 282 1.88 -33.35 10.07
CA CYS A 282 2.92 -34.27 9.72
C CYS A 282 3.42 -34.13 8.29
N ALA A 283 4.72 -34.00 8.13
CA ALA A 283 5.44 -34.19 6.89
C ALA A 283 5.06 -35.50 6.13
N ASP A 284 4.55 -36.48 6.85
CA ASP A 284 4.10 -37.75 6.30
C ASP A 284 2.92 -37.64 5.31
N LEU A 285 2.15 -36.58 5.44
CA LEU A 285 0.97 -36.31 4.56
C LEU A 285 1.32 -35.39 3.41
N TRP A 286 2.38 -34.58 3.50
CA TRP A 286 2.69 -33.55 2.51
C TRP A 286 3.90 -33.85 1.64
N GLY A 287 4.57 -34.99 1.89
CA GLY A 287 5.79 -35.37 1.19
C GLY A 287 7.02 -34.62 1.71
N GLN A 288 8.13 -35.31 1.72
CA GLN A 288 9.42 -34.77 2.15
C GLN A 288 10.56 -35.33 1.31
N PRO A 289 11.68 -34.60 1.18
CA PRO A 289 12.89 -35.16 0.55
C PRO A 289 13.32 -36.45 1.25
N SER A 290 13.62 -37.52 0.51
CA SER A 290 13.99 -38.82 1.07
C SER A 290 15.21 -38.74 1.98
N GLY A 291 16.15 -37.85 1.69
CA GLY A 291 17.35 -37.58 2.49
C GLY A 291 17.19 -36.56 3.62
N GLY A 292 16.01 -35.94 3.73
CA GLY A 292 15.80 -34.80 4.62
C GLY A 292 16.33 -33.47 4.06
N PHE A 293 16.39 -32.45 4.90
CA PHE A 293 16.87 -31.11 4.60
C PHE A 293 18.16 -30.79 5.34
N VAL A 294 19.11 -30.21 4.65
CA VAL A 294 20.38 -29.76 5.23
C VAL A 294 20.54 -28.27 4.93
N ASP A 295 20.70 -27.49 5.99
CA ASP A 295 20.99 -26.05 5.89
C ASP A 295 22.49 -25.83 6.05
N LEU A 296 23.17 -25.41 4.98
CA LEU A 296 24.58 -25.09 4.94
C LEU A 296 24.79 -23.63 5.32
N GLY A 297 25.45 -23.40 6.45
CA GLY A 297 25.63 -22.06 6.98
C GLY A 297 24.40 -21.56 7.74
N CYS A 298 23.70 -22.45 8.40
CA CYS A 298 22.42 -22.27 9.09
C CYS A 298 22.38 -21.15 10.15
N GLY A 299 23.45 -20.38 10.35
CA GLY A 299 23.52 -19.36 11.39
C GLY A 299 23.13 -19.92 12.77
N ILE A 300 22.08 -19.32 13.35
CA ILE A 300 21.53 -19.78 14.64
C ILE A 300 20.69 -21.07 14.52
N GLY A 301 20.42 -21.52 13.30
CA GLY A 301 19.66 -22.74 13.01
C GLY A 301 18.16 -22.61 13.19
N LEU A 302 17.62 -21.39 13.13
CA LEU A 302 16.19 -21.12 13.33
C LEU A 302 15.35 -21.77 12.23
N LEU A 303 15.73 -21.65 10.96
CA LEU A 303 15.04 -22.30 9.85
C LEU A 303 14.95 -23.82 10.05
N VAL A 304 16.08 -24.48 10.44
CA VAL A 304 16.11 -25.90 10.73
C VAL A 304 15.17 -26.27 11.87
N LEU A 305 15.12 -25.43 12.91
CA LEU A 305 14.21 -25.63 14.04
C LEU A 305 12.74 -25.55 13.57
N ILE A 306 12.35 -24.54 12.77
CA ILE A 306 10.98 -24.37 12.26
C ILE A 306 10.57 -25.55 11.39
N ILE A 307 11.45 -25.99 10.48
CA ILE A 307 11.24 -27.15 9.61
C ILE A 307 11.08 -28.45 10.43
N SER A 308 11.90 -28.61 11.48
CA SER A 308 11.77 -29.75 12.39
C SER A 308 10.48 -29.72 13.21
N LEU A 309 10.03 -28.54 13.67
CA LEU A 309 8.75 -28.35 14.36
C LEU A 309 7.54 -28.65 13.46
N ALA A 310 7.71 -28.51 12.15
CA ALA A 310 6.72 -28.90 11.14
C ALA A 310 6.74 -30.42 10.84
N GLY A 311 7.65 -31.17 11.45
CA GLY A 311 7.76 -32.65 11.33
C GLY A 311 8.73 -33.14 10.28
N TYR A 312 9.48 -32.26 9.61
CA TYR A 312 10.45 -32.64 8.58
C TYR A 312 11.81 -33.05 9.20
N ARG A 313 12.51 -33.99 8.55
CA ARG A 313 13.89 -34.31 8.93
C ARG A 313 14.80 -33.18 8.46
N ALA A 314 15.38 -32.45 9.40
CA ALA A 314 16.27 -31.34 9.13
C ALA A 314 17.56 -31.42 9.93
N HIS A 315 18.68 -31.10 9.30
CA HIS A 315 20.02 -31.18 9.87
C HIS A 315 20.75 -29.86 9.75
N ARG A 316 21.50 -29.49 10.79
CA ARG A 316 22.40 -28.33 10.79
C ARG A 316 23.78 -28.73 10.34
N LEU A 317 24.36 -27.97 9.43
CA LEU A 317 25.79 -27.93 9.19
C LEU A 317 26.31 -26.53 9.54
N ALA A 318 26.65 -26.34 10.81
CA ALA A 318 27.33 -25.12 11.23
C ALA A 318 28.84 -25.27 10.98
N ALA A 319 29.47 -24.30 10.33
CA ALA A 319 30.89 -24.13 10.38
C ALA A 319 31.28 -23.98 11.85
N ARG A 320 32.32 -24.73 12.32
CA ARG A 320 32.82 -24.72 13.72
C ARG A 320 32.81 -23.27 14.25
N ALA A 321 32.15 -23.08 15.39
CA ALA A 321 32.32 -21.87 16.16
C ALA A 321 33.81 -21.62 16.33
N ARG A 322 34.29 -20.43 15.92
CA ARG A 322 35.61 -19.96 16.33
C ARG A 322 35.58 -19.91 17.85
N GLN A 323 36.27 -20.83 18.49
CA GLN A 323 36.61 -20.70 19.89
C GLN A 323 37.35 -19.38 20.03
N GLY A 324 36.72 -18.38 20.61
CA GLY A 324 37.35 -17.16 21.02
C GLY A 324 38.45 -17.55 22.01
N GLY A 325 39.68 -17.35 21.60
CA GLY A 325 40.81 -17.40 22.51
C GLY A 325 40.65 -16.30 23.56
N ALA A 326 40.99 -16.66 24.75
CA ALA A 326 41.03 -15.86 25.96
C ALA A 326 41.83 -14.58 25.81
#